data_32cfcf31d938fcf14555765ee4507ec3
#
_entry.id   32cfcf31d938fcf14555765ee4507ec3
#
_cell.length_a   1.000
_cell.length_b   1.000
_cell.length_c   1.000
_cell.angle_alpha   90.00
_cell.angle_beta   90.00
_cell.angle_gamma   90.00
#
_symmetry.space_group_name_H-M   'P 1'
#
loop_
_entity.id
_entity.type
_entity.pdbx_description
1 polymer ?
#
loop_
_entity_poly.entity_id
_entity_poly.type
_entity_poly.pdbx_seq_one_letter_code
_entity_poly.pdbx_strand_id
1 'polypeptide(L)'
;KGNQWDHVVLEMPYLDRDCVTGVSFDYDMVGHENDAADHVTWFIDQLELQQVKCDVYEGWIPAEDRISYSHKGYQPGGEKIAIASGIEAKTFKLIETVTGKVVFRKEILTAQTKIGTLQVMDFSEYMEEGEYILSAGDLTTRVFAISSDVWESSVWKVLNFFLVLRCGYEVPGKHRACHTDMLLKHGDQAIVANGGWHDAADLAQGLINTTEATAALLELAEALKTDGSNDRLYRRVLEEAKWGLDYVLKMRFGDGHRGTYTSSSIWTDGVI
;
A
#
# COMPACT_ATOMS: atom_id res chain seq x y z
N LYS A 1 25.27 -0.86 13.84
CA LYS A 1 26.58 -1.50 13.49
C LYS A 1 27.46 -1.32 14.71
N GLY A 2 28.06 -2.40 15.24
CA GLY A 2 28.92 -2.30 16.41
C GLY A 2 30.09 -1.35 16.21
N ASN A 3 30.52 -0.68 17.30
CA ASN A 3 31.67 0.22 17.35
C ASN A 3 31.58 1.50 16.48
N GLN A 4 30.38 2.00 16.26
CA GLN A 4 30.16 3.27 15.57
C GLN A 4 29.14 4.10 16.35
N TRP A 5 29.39 5.41 16.45
CA TRP A 5 28.39 6.35 16.93
C TRP A 5 27.35 6.60 15.84
N ASP A 6 26.09 6.46 16.19
CA ASP A 6 24.96 6.78 15.34
C ASP A 6 24.16 7.91 16.00
N HIS A 7 23.74 8.89 15.22
CA HIS A 7 22.81 9.93 15.66
C HIS A 7 21.37 9.43 15.42
N VAL A 8 20.63 9.28 16.50
CA VAL A 8 19.23 8.83 16.47
C VAL A 8 18.33 10.00 16.81
N VAL A 9 17.36 10.28 15.96
CA VAL A 9 16.33 11.29 16.19
C VAL A 9 14.99 10.57 16.33
N LEU A 10 14.30 10.84 17.43
CA LEU A 10 12.92 10.38 17.66
C LEU A 10 12.00 11.58 17.66
N GLU A 11 11.17 11.72 16.63
CA GLU A 11 10.12 12.72 16.61
C GLU A 11 8.90 12.26 17.43
N MET A 12 8.37 13.14 18.27
CA MET A 12 7.25 12.82 19.17
C MET A 12 6.06 13.78 18.95
N PRO A 13 5.48 13.87 17.74
CA PRO A 13 4.44 14.85 17.44
C PRO A 13 3.12 14.59 18.16
N TYR A 14 2.81 13.33 18.44
CA TYR A 14 1.51 12.88 18.99
C TYR A 14 1.58 12.23 20.36
N LEU A 15 2.75 12.16 20.97
CA LEU A 15 2.90 11.62 22.32
C LEU A 15 2.46 12.67 23.36
N ASP A 16 1.76 12.23 24.39
CA ASP A 16 1.48 13.04 25.56
C ASP A 16 2.80 13.30 26.33
N ARG A 17 3.33 14.51 26.13
CA ARG A 17 4.66 14.89 26.59
C ARG A 17 4.65 15.56 27.96
N ASP A 18 3.47 15.82 28.52
CA ASP A 18 3.34 16.58 29.76
C ASP A 18 3.72 15.74 30.98
N CYS A 19 3.77 14.41 30.84
CA CYS A 19 4.02 13.46 31.90
C CYS A 19 5.14 12.46 31.63
N VAL A 20 6.12 12.80 30.78
CA VAL A 20 7.28 11.92 30.54
C VAL A 20 8.14 11.86 31.78
N THR A 21 8.23 10.68 32.40
CA THR A 21 9.00 10.42 33.62
C THR A 21 10.31 9.68 33.39
N GLY A 22 10.53 9.19 32.18
CA GLY A 22 11.74 8.46 31.82
C GLY A 22 11.79 8.10 30.34
N VAL A 23 12.98 7.73 29.89
CA VAL A 23 13.27 7.18 28.58
C VAL A 23 13.97 5.85 28.79
N SER A 24 13.50 4.79 28.15
CA SER A 24 14.17 3.48 28.14
C SER A 24 14.73 3.19 26.74
N PHE A 25 15.82 2.44 26.73
CA PHE A 25 16.42 1.93 25.51
C PHE A 25 16.38 0.42 25.60
N ASP A 26 15.51 -0.17 24.79
CA ASP A 26 15.27 -1.60 24.82
C ASP A 26 15.90 -2.25 23.59
N TYR A 27 16.30 -3.50 23.74
CA TYR A 27 16.90 -4.29 22.67
C TYR A 27 16.23 -5.67 22.64
N ASP A 28 15.56 -5.94 21.55
CA ASP A 28 14.97 -7.25 21.31
C ASP A 28 15.91 -8.09 20.42
N MET A 29 16.35 -9.22 20.95
CA MET A 29 17.08 -10.20 20.15
C MET A 29 16.10 -11.05 19.35
N VAL A 30 16.18 -10.92 18.03
CA VAL A 30 15.42 -11.76 17.10
C VAL A 30 16.38 -12.83 16.55
N GLY A 31 16.36 -13.99 17.16
CA GLY A 31 17.21 -15.12 16.77
C GLY A 31 18.38 -15.36 17.74
N HIS A 32 18.92 -16.54 17.66
CA HIS A 32 20.04 -16.99 18.50
C HIS A 32 21.05 -17.72 17.62
N GLU A 33 22.25 -17.17 17.53
CA GLU A 33 23.38 -17.88 16.93
C GLU A 33 24.18 -18.57 18.02
N ASN A 34 24.65 -19.79 17.75
CA ASN A 34 25.56 -20.48 18.65
C ASN A 34 26.79 -19.61 18.88
N ASP A 35 27.17 -19.45 20.13
CA ASP A 35 28.31 -18.62 20.58
C ASP A 35 28.10 -17.09 20.47
N ALA A 36 26.89 -16.61 20.17
CA ALA A 36 26.56 -15.19 20.28
C ALA A 36 26.57 -14.75 21.76
N ALA A 37 27.12 -13.57 22.02
CA ALA A 37 27.11 -12.99 23.37
C ALA A 37 25.69 -12.46 23.67
N ASP A 38 25.10 -12.93 24.76
CA ASP A 38 23.79 -12.43 25.24
C ASP A 38 23.91 -11.10 25.99
N HIS A 39 25.01 -10.38 25.77
CA HIS A 39 25.28 -9.14 26.46
C HIS A 39 25.50 -8.01 25.45
N VAL A 40 24.67 -6.96 25.55
CA VAL A 40 24.78 -5.75 24.73
C VAL A 40 25.11 -4.58 25.64
N THR A 41 26.14 -3.83 25.29
CA THR A 41 26.52 -2.61 26.01
C THR A 41 26.21 -1.39 25.14
N TRP A 42 25.40 -0.50 25.67
CA TRP A 42 25.04 0.76 25.05
C TRP A 42 25.91 1.90 25.62
N PHE A 43 26.41 2.73 24.75
CA PHE A 43 26.97 4.00 25.09
C PHE A 43 26.06 5.09 24.57
N ILE A 44 25.51 5.92 25.46
CA ILE A 44 24.58 6.98 25.12
C ILE A 44 25.24 8.29 25.54
N ASP A 45 25.30 9.25 24.63
CA ASP A 45 25.85 10.56 24.87
C ASP A 45 24.96 11.63 24.21
N GLN A 46 25.01 12.85 24.73
CA GLN A 46 24.30 14.01 24.19
C GLN A 46 22.79 13.79 24.00
N LEU A 47 22.12 13.21 25.01
CA LEU A 47 20.66 13.12 25.01
C LEU A 47 20.08 14.53 25.16
N GLU A 48 19.37 14.98 24.12
CA GLU A 48 18.77 16.32 24.07
C GLU A 48 17.27 16.21 23.72
N LEU A 49 16.45 17.04 24.38
CA LEU A 49 15.07 17.26 23.98
C LEU A 49 14.99 18.63 23.29
N GLN A 50 14.69 18.62 21.99
CA GLN A 50 14.63 19.81 21.18
C GLN A 50 13.20 20.06 20.66
N GLN A 51 12.82 21.32 20.59
CA GLN A 51 11.64 21.73 19.86
C GLN A 51 12.05 22.15 18.44
N VAL A 52 11.69 21.34 17.47
CA VAL A 52 12.05 21.57 16.06
C VAL A 52 10.81 21.58 15.18
N LYS A 53 10.92 22.16 13.98
CA LYS A 53 9.89 21.97 12.95
C LYS A 53 9.99 20.52 12.48
N CYS A 54 8.87 19.79 12.48
CA CYS A 54 8.82 18.40 12.08
C CYS A 54 9.21 18.24 10.61
N ASP A 55 10.13 17.33 10.33
CA ASP A 55 10.56 16.99 8.96
C ASP A 55 9.60 15.98 8.30
N VAL A 56 8.95 15.19 9.13
CA VAL A 56 8.09 14.09 8.68
C VAL A 56 6.64 14.52 8.78
N TYR A 57 5.97 14.53 7.66
CA TYR A 57 4.53 14.73 7.59
C TYR A 57 3.86 13.37 7.61
N GLU A 58 3.27 13.01 8.73
CA GLU A 58 2.51 11.77 8.82
C GLU A 58 1.19 11.88 8.05
N GLY A 59 1.13 11.11 6.98
CA GLY A 59 -0.08 10.73 6.28
C GLY A 59 -0.82 11.88 5.61
N TRP A 60 -1.78 12.44 6.28
CA TRP A 60 -2.87 13.22 5.66
C TRP A 60 -2.70 14.73 5.68
N ILE A 61 -1.59 15.25 6.18
CA ILE A 61 -1.34 16.69 6.18
C ILE A 61 -0.61 17.05 4.89
N PRO A 62 -1.23 17.81 3.98
CA PRO A 62 -0.55 18.29 2.79
C PRO A 62 0.66 19.16 3.19
N ALA A 63 1.82 18.91 2.59
CA ALA A 63 2.98 19.75 2.80
C ALA A 63 2.67 21.20 2.39
N GLU A 64 3.10 22.16 3.20
CA GLU A 64 3.00 23.58 2.87
C GLU A 64 3.76 23.87 1.56
N ASP A 65 3.29 24.87 0.80
CA ASP A 65 3.90 25.32 -0.46
C ASP A 65 4.05 24.21 -1.52
N ARG A 66 3.16 23.22 -1.51
CA ARG A 66 3.12 22.14 -2.50
C ARG A 66 1.69 21.83 -2.91
N ILE A 67 1.58 21.31 -4.12
CA ILE A 67 0.33 20.76 -4.64
C ILE A 67 0.40 19.24 -4.47
N SER A 68 -0.53 18.69 -3.69
CA SER A 68 -0.76 17.26 -3.53
C SER A 68 -1.79 16.80 -4.56
N TYR A 69 -1.44 15.81 -5.36
CA TYR A 69 -2.25 15.33 -6.47
C TYR A 69 -1.97 13.84 -6.73
N SER A 70 -2.78 13.20 -7.56
CA SER A 70 -2.51 11.81 -7.95
C SER A 70 -1.31 11.74 -8.91
N HIS A 71 -0.18 11.23 -8.42
CA HIS A 71 1.00 10.99 -9.25
C HIS A 71 0.75 9.92 -10.33
N LYS A 72 -0.26 9.11 -10.14
CA LYS A 72 -0.69 8.11 -11.12
C LYS A 72 -1.45 8.75 -12.27
N GLY A 73 -2.10 9.88 -12.01
CA GLY A 73 -2.99 10.57 -12.92
C GLY A 73 -4.46 10.37 -12.57
N TYR A 74 -5.32 10.66 -13.52
CA TYR A 74 -6.77 10.70 -13.35
C TYR A 74 -7.48 10.08 -14.55
N GLN A 75 -8.66 9.51 -14.30
CA GLN A 75 -9.56 9.09 -15.38
C GLN A 75 -10.36 10.27 -15.94
N PRO A 76 -10.65 10.32 -17.25
CA PRO A 76 -11.40 11.43 -17.85
C PRO A 76 -12.74 11.70 -17.17
N GLY A 77 -13.55 10.67 -16.96
CA GLY A 77 -14.88 10.75 -16.33
C GLY A 77 -14.88 10.72 -14.80
N GLY A 78 -13.71 10.62 -14.14
CA GLY A 78 -13.60 10.57 -12.69
C GLY A 78 -13.42 11.95 -12.04
N GLU A 79 -13.53 11.98 -10.71
CA GLU A 79 -13.13 13.17 -9.94
C GLU A 79 -11.63 13.44 -10.12
N LYS A 80 -11.30 14.70 -10.43
CA LYS A 80 -9.93 15.18 -10.61
C LYS A 80 -9.70 16.35 -9.68
N ILE A 81 -9.20 16.01 -8.49
CA ILE A 81 -8.95 16.97 -7.40
C ILE A 81 -7.47 16.96 -7.05
N ALA A 82 -6.90 18.13 -6.91
CA ALA A 82 -5.64 18.36 -6.24
C ALA A 82 -5.86 19.31 -5.07
N ILE A 83 -5.03 19.20 -4.05
CA ILE A 83 -5.14 20.00 -2.83
C ILE A 83 -3.80 20.66 -2.50
N ALA A 84 -3.87 21.78 -1.80
CA ALA A 84 -2.71 22.44 -1.24
C ALA A 84 -3.02 23.02 0.16
N SER A 85 -1.97 23.39 0.86
CA SER A 85 -2.06 24.08 2.14
C SER A 85 -1.15 25.31 2.10
N GLY A 86 -1.65 26.46 2.62
CA GLY A 86 -0.85 27.68 2.76
C GLY A 86 -0.59 28.46 1.47
N ILE A 87 -1.24 28.17 0.35
CA ILE A 87 -1.05 28.92 -0.89
C ILE A 87 -1.98 30.12 -1.00
N GLU A 88 -1.48 31.23 -1.55
CA GLU A 88 -2.24 32.47 -1.72
C GLU A 88 -2.94 32.58 -3.09
N ALA A 89 -2.60 31.69 -4.03
CA ALA A 89 -3.17 31.70 -5.37
C ALA A 89 -4.70 31.57 -5.34
N LYS A 90 -5.38 32.38 -6.14
CA LYS A 90 -6.87 32.37 -6.23
C LYS A 90 -7.37 31.48 -7.38
N THR A 91 -6.53 31.20 -8.36
CA THR A 91 -6.87 30.38 -9.53
C THR A 91 -5.75 29.40 -9.80
N PHE A 92 -6.12 28.28 -10.41
CA PHE A 92 -5.18 27.31 -10.95
C PHE A 92 -5.37 27.13 -12.44
N LYS A 93 -4.38 26.55 -13.08
CA LYS A 93 -4.34 26.28 -14.54
C LYS A 93 -3.94 24.84 -14.77
N LEU A 94 -4.57 24.19 -15.75
CA LEU A 94 -4.11 22.95 -16.33
C LEU A 94 -3.39 23.29 -17.63
N ILE A 95 -2.18 22.81 -17.78
CA ILE A 95 -1.30 23.11 -18.91
C ILE A 95 -1.00 21.80 -19.62
N GLU A 96 -1.32 21.71 -20.89
CA GLU A 96 -0.95 20.57 -21.72
C GLU A 96 0.55 20.59 -22.01
N THR A 97 1.23 19.49 -21.77
CA THR A 97 2.70 19.45 -21.84
C THR A 97 3.24 19.51 -23.27
N VAL A 98 2.52 18.96 -24.22
CA VAL A 98 2.95 18.91 -25.65
C VAL A 98 2.98 20.31 -26.27
N THR A 99 1.95 21.12 -26.01
CA THR A 99 1.81 22.44 -26.65
C THR A 99 2.20 23.59 -25.72
N GLY A 100 2.29 23.34 -24.42
CA GLY A 100 2.50 24.37 -23.39
C GLY A 100 1.27 25.29 -23.20
N LYS A 101 0.13 24.95 -23.77
CA LYS A 101 -1.08 25.77 -23.69
C LYS A 101 -1.83 25.54 -22.40
N VAL A 102 -2.39 26.61 -21.84
CA VAL A 102 -3.38 26.53 -20.77
C VAL A 102 -4.69 26.06 -21.39
N VAL A 103 -5.11 24.83 -21.03
CA VAL A 103 -6.31 24.19 -21.55
C VAL A 103 -7.51 24.27 -20.60
N PHE A 104 -7.25 24.53 -19.32
CA PHE A 104 -8.29 24.71 -18.31
C PHE A 104 -7.85 25.72 -17.25
N ARG A 105 -8.79 26.49 -16.70
CA ARG A 105 -8.55 27.42 -15.60
C ARG A 105 -9.82 27.51 -14.75
N LYS A 106 -9.63 27.48 -13.42
CA LYS A 106 -10.74 27.60 -12.46
C LYS A 106 -10.26 28.30 -11.19
N GLU A 107 -11.19 28.75 -10.39
CA GLU A 107 -10.93 29.29 -9.06
C GLU A 107 -10.55 28.15 -8.10
N ILE A 108 -9.66 28.47 -7.16
CA ILE A 108 -9.30 27.60 -6.06
C ILE A 108 -10.33 27.79 -4.95
N LEU A 109 -10.95 26.69 -4.53
CA LEU A 109 -11.90 26.69 -3.43
C LEU A 109 -11.18 26.51 -2.10
N THR A 110 -11.74 27.04 -1.03
CA THR A 110 -11.23 26.81 0.33
C THR A 110 -12.17 25.87 1.06
N ALA A 111 -11.63 24.77 1.58
CA ALA A 111 -12.36 23.79 2.37
C ALA A 111 -11.85 23.77 3.82
N GLN A 112 -12.77 23.87 4.78
CA GLN A 112 -12.47 23.66 6.19
C GLN A 112 -12.63 22.16 6.49
N THR A 113 -11.57 21.54 6.98
CA THR A 113 -11.54 20.09 7.26
C THR A 113 -11.06 19.82 8.69
N LYS A 114 -11.17 18.57 9.13
CA LYS A 114 -10.65 18.15 10.44
C LYS A 114 -9.12 18.26 10.56
N ILE A 115 -8.42 18.28 9.43
CA ILE A 115 -6.94 18.37 9.36
C ILE A 115 -6.47 19.80 9.01
N GLY A 116 -7.36 20.78 8.98
CA GLY A 116 -7.06 22.17 8.72
C GLY A 116 -7.77 22.74 7.50
N THR A 117 -7.35 23.93 7.11
CA THR A 117 -7.86 24.64 5.93
C THR A 117 -7.09 24.23 4.70
N LEU A 118 -7.78 23.71 3.71
CA LEU A 118 -7.19 23.26 2.45
C LEU A 118 -7.68 24.11 1.28
N GLN A 119 -6.79 24.32 0.32
CA GLN A 119 -7.10 24.85 -1.00
C GLN A 119 -7.37 23.70 -1.94
N VAL A 120 -8.52 23.72 -2.60
CA VAL A 120 -9.01 22.63 -3.49
C VAL A 120 -9.02 23.12 -4.92
N MET A 121 -8.34 22.38 -5.76
CA MET A 121 -8.25 22.59 -7.22
C MET A 121 -9.00 21.46 -7.91
N ASP A 122 -10.27 21.72 -8.26
CA ASP A 122 -11.16 20.78 -8.92
C ASP A 122 -11.20 21.04 -10.42
N PHE A 123 -10.68 20.07 -11.18
CA PHE A 123 -10.69 20.07 -12.66
C PHE A 123 -11.47 18.88 -13.23
N SER A 124 -12.42 18.34 -12.48
CA SER A 124 -13.24 17.17 -12.87
C SER A 124 -13.99 17.38 -14.19
N GLU A 125 -14.33 18.62 -14.51
CA GLU A 125 -15.02 19.00 -15.77
C GLU A 125 -14.16 18.81 -17.02
N TYR A 126 -12.83 18.77 -16.86
CA TYR A 126 -11.91 18.60 -17.99
C TYR A 126 -11.75 17.12 -18.33
N MET A 127 -12.13 16.72 -19.53
CA MET A 127 -12.26 15.32 -19.92
C MET A 127 -11.26 14.84 -20.98
N GLU A 128 -10.47 15.75 -21.56
CA GLU A 128 -9.55 15.38 -22.64
C GLU A 128 -8.38 14.56 -22.11
N GLU A 129 -8.07 13.46 -22.79
CA GLU A 129 -6.91 12.63 -22.48
C GLU A 129 -5.62 13.31 -22.90
N GLY A 130 -4.55 13.11 -22.15
CA GLY A 130 -3.24 13.69 -22.42
C GLY A 130 -2.34 13.76 -21.19
N GLU A 131 -1.22 14.46 -21.35
CA GLU A 131 -0.26 14.74 -20.28
C GLU A 131 -0.32 16.20 -19.86
N TYR A 132 -0.39 16.45 -18.57
CA TYR A 132 -0.67 17.77 -18.01
C TYR A 132 0.24 18.12 -16.85
N ILE A 133 0.37 19.42 -16.60
CA ILE A 133 0.91 20.03 -15.40
C ILE A 133 -0.18 20.92 -14.81
N LEU A 134 -0.38 20.86 -13.50
CA LEU A 134 -1.22 21.78 -12.77
C LEU A 134 -0.37 22.89 -12.17
N SER A 135 -0.78 24.15 -12.32
CA SER A 135 -0.07 25.33 -11.80
C SER A 135 -1.01 26.22 -11.01
N ALA A 136 -0.53 26.66 -9.83
CA ALA A 136 -1.23 27.59 -8.96
C ALA A 136 -0.22 28.59 -8.35
N GLY A 137 -0.30 29.85 -8.73
CA GLY A 137 0.75 30.84 -8.43
C GLY A 137 2.09 30.41 -8.99
N ASP A 138 3.10 30.36 -8.14
CA ASP A 138 4.47 29.91 -8.50
C ASP A 138 4.67 28.39 -8.39
N LEU A 139 3.65 27.68 -7.90
CA LEU A 139 3.71 26.24 -7.71
C LEU A 139 3.27 25.49 -8.97
N THR A 140 3.98 24.40 -9.25
CA THR A 140 3.65 23.48 -10.34
C THR A 140 3.79 22.03 -9.89
N THR A 141 2.96 21.15 -10.44
CA THR A 141 3.11 19.70 -10.28
C THR A 141 4.20 19.17 -11.23
N ARG A 142 4.58 17.92 -11.04
CA ARG A 142 5.19 17.13 -12.13
C ARG A 142 4.11 16.79 -13.14
N VAL A 143 4.53 16.29 -14.30
CA VAL A 143 3.63 15.78 -15.34
C VAL A 143 2.81 14.61 -14.78
N PHE A 144 1.52 14.61 -15.08
CA PHE A 144 0.60 13.51 -14.83
C PHE A 144 -0.31 13.30 -16.04
N ALA A 145 -0.87 12.10 -16.15
CA ALA A 145 -1.79 11.76 -17.24
C ALA A 145 -3.25 11.96 -16.82
N ILE A 146 -4.09 12.35 -17.76
CA ILE A 146 -5.52 12.08 -17.76
C ILE A 146 -5.73 11.02 -18.82
N SER A 147 -6.13 9.80 -18.43
CA SER A 147 -6.29 8.67 -19.35
C SER A 147 -7.26 7.65 -18.81
N SER A 148 -7.99 7.00 -19.70
CA SER A 148 -8.90 5.90 -19.37
C SER A 148 -8.16 4.68 -18.81
N ASP A 149 -6.91 4.46 -19.21
CA ASP A 149 -6.06 3.34 -18.80
C ASP A 149 -5.09 3.66 -17.63
N VAL A 150 -5.23 4.82 -17.02
CA VAL A 150 -4.29 5.35 -16.02
C VAL A 150 -3.96 4.38 -14.88
N TRP A 151 -4.88 3.50 -14.52
CA TRP A 151 -4.71 2.51 -13.46
C TRP A 151 -4.18 1.15 -13.93
N GLU A 152 -4.20 0.88 -15.23
CA GLU A 152 -3.87 -0.44 -15.79
C GLU A 152 -2.50 -0.96 -15.31
N SER A 153 -1.48 -0.14 -15.39
CA SER A 153 -0.13 -0.53 -14.97
C SER A 153 -0.02 -0.82 -13.46
N SER A 154 -0.88 -0.22 -12.63
CA SER A 154 -0.95 -0.52 -11.20
C SER A 154 -1.63 -1.86 -10.96
N VAL A 155 -2.71 -2.14 -11.68
CA VAL A 155 -3.40 -3.44 -11.63
C VAL A 155 -2.44 -4.57 -12.02
N TRP A 156 -1.66 -4.41 -13.09
CA TRP A 156 -0.65 -5.40 -13.48
C TRP A 156 0.40 -5.64 -12.40
N LYS A 157 0.84 -4.61 -11.70
CA LYS A 157 1.80 -4.76 -10.57
C LYS A 157 1.18 -5.53 -9.41
N VAL A 158 -0.08 -5.23 -9.07
CA VAL A 158 -0.81 -5.94 -8.02
C VAL A 158 -1.02 -7.40 -8.39
N LEU A 159 -1.41 -7.72 -9.62
CA LEU A 159 -1.53 -9.09 -10.08
C LEU A 159 -0.21 -9.86 -10.04
N ASN A 160 0.90 -9.20 -10.38
CA ASN A 160 2.22 -9.81 -10.26
C ASN A 160 2.62 -10.04 -8.80
N PHE A 161 2.23 -9.13 -7.89
CA PHE A 161 2.43 -9.31 -6.46
C PHE A 161 1.64 -10.52 -5.94
N PHE A 162 0.36 -10.64 -6.26
CA PHE A 162 -0.43 -11.83 -5.90
C PHE A 162 0.17 -13.13 -6.45
N LEU A 163 0.59 -13.13 -7.71
CA LEU A 163 1.24 -14.32 -8.31
C LEU A 163 2.46 -14.77 -7.51
N VAL A 164 3.29 -13.83 -7.07
CA VAL A 164 4.51 -14.13 -6.28
C VAL A 164 4.16 -14.64 -4.89
N LEU A 165 3.01 -14.28 -4.35
CA LEU A 165 2.55 -14.68 -3.02
C LEU A 165 1.67 -15.93 -3.03
N ARG A 166 1.42 -16.57 -4.17
CA ARG A 166 0.63 -17.82 -4.23
C ARG A 166 1.24 -18.90 -3.35
N CYS A 167 0.50 -19.35 -2.35
CA CYS A 167 0.93 -20.43 -1.47
C CYS A 167 0.66 -21.79 -2.12
N GLY A 168 1.65 -22.70 -2.02
CA GLY A 168 1.54 -24.02 -2.64
C GLY A 168 1.75 -24.05 -4.16
N TYR A 169 2.24 -22.96 -4.72
CA TYR A 169 2.51 -22.78 -6.14
C TYR A 169 3.99 -22.48 -6.37
N GLU A 170 4.59 -23.09 -7.37
CA GLU A 170 5.97 -22.75 -7.73
C GLU A 170 6.01 -21.50 -8.60
N VAL A 171 6.73 -20.48 -8.14
CA VAL A 171 7.02 -19.27 -8.92
C VAL A 171 8.50 -19.31 -9.32
N PRO A 172 8.83 -19.60 -10.60
CA PRO A 172 10.20 -19.72 -11.06
C PRO A 172 11.05 -18.49 -10.72
N GLY A 173 12.21 -18.72 -10.12
CA GLY A 173 13.12 -17.65 -9.70
C GLY A 173 12.71 -16.91 -8.44
N LYS A 174 11.63 -17.32 -7.77
CA LYS A 174 11.15 -16.74 -6.51
C LYS A 174 11.08 -17.79 -5.40
N HIS A 175 10.19 -18.76 -5.50
CA HIS A 175 10.06 -19.82 -4.51
C HIS A 175 9.50 -21.09 -5.15
N ARG A 176 9.71 -22.22 -4.47
CA ARG A 176 9.09 -23.50 -4.79
C ARG A 176 7.66 -23.58 -4.26
N ALA A 177 6.95 -24.65 -4.59
CA ALA A 177 5.68 -24.96 -3.93
C ALA A 177 5.92 -25.12 -2.42
N CYS A 178 5.19 -24.34 -1.62
CA CYS A 178 5.38 -24.24 -0.18
C CYS A 178 4.15 -24.77 0.58
N HIS A 179 4.28 -25.00 1.89
CA HIS A 179 3.19 -25.38 2.80
C HIS A 179 2.39 -26.62 2.36
N THR A 180 3.05 -27.54 1.65
CA THR A 180 2.42 -28.77 1.15
C THR A 180 2.19 -29.80 2.26
N ASP A 181 2.83 -29.64 3.38
CA ASP A 181 2.80 -30.47 4.59
C ASP A 181 2.00 -29.88 5.75
N MET A 182 1.45 -28.68 5.58
CA MET A 182 0.61 -28.03 6.60
C MET A 182 -0.79 -28.63 6.60
N LEU A 183 -1.17 -29.25 7.72
CA LEU A 183 -2.46 -29.89 7.88
C LEU A 183 -3.35 -29.17 8.90
N LEU A 184 -4.51 -28.72 8.45
CA LEU A 184 -5.60 -28.38 9.33
C LEU A 184 -6.43 -29.63 9.65
N LYS A 185 -6.67 -29.87 10.94
CA LYS A 185 -7.41 -31.04 11.42
C LYS A 185 -8.70 -30.60 12.11
N HIS A 186 -9.78 -31.30 11.80
CA HIS A 186 -11.06 -31.16 12.45
C HIS A 186 -11.72 -32.55 12.57
N GLY A 187 -11.88 -33.07 13.81
CA GLY A 187 -12.24 -34.45 14.04
C GLY A 187 -11.23 -35.39 13.36
N ASP A 188 -11.74 -36.35 12.59
CA ASP A 188 -10.92 -37.32 11.85
C ASP A 188 -10.54 -36.82 10.44
N GLN A 189 -10.94 -35.60 10.08
CA GLN A 189 -10.64 -35.03 8.77
C GLN A 189 -9.39 -34.16 8.81
N ALA A 190 -8.66 -34.14 7.72
CA ALA A 190 -7.52 -33.27 7.53
C ALA A 190 -7.55 -32.61 6.14
N ILE A 191 -7.18 -31.34 6.07
CA ILE A 191 -7.07 -30.57 4.84
C ILE A 191 -5.65 -30.03 4.76
N VAL A 192 -4.96 -30.19 3.62
CA VAL A 192 -3.70 -29.52 3.37
C VAL A 192 -3.98 -28.02 3.21
N ALA A 193 -3.42 -27.22 4.10
CA ALA A 193 -3.75 -25.81 4.25
C ALA A 193 -2.91 -24.89 3.36
N ASN A 194 -2.61 -25.32 2.15
CA ASN A 194 -1.95 -24.48 1.15
C ASN A 194 -2.94 -23.91 0.14
N GLY A 195 -2.54 -22.94 -0.64
CA GLY A 195 -3.40 -22.17 -1.55
C GLY A 195 -3.64 -20.76 -1.03
N GLY A 196 -4.38 -19.96 -1.77
CA GLY A 196 -4.50 -18.54 -1.46
C GLY A 196 -3.16 -17.82 -1.55
N TRP A 197 -3.00 -16.77 -0.77
CA TRP A 197 -1.79 -15.96 -0.78
C TRP A 197 -1.22 -15.81 0.63
N HIS A 198 0.11 -15.73 0.73
CA HIS A 198 0.78 -15.33 1.95
C HIS A 198 0.41 -13.88 2.28
N ASP A 199 0.11 -13.57 3.53
CA ASP A 199 -0.36 -12.24 3.95
C ASP A 199 0.75 -11.36 4.55
N ALA A 200 1.76 -11.97 5.16
CA ALA A 200 2.83 -11.24 5.83
C ALA A 200 4.17 -11.98 5.78
N ALA A 201 5.16 -11.42 6.45
CA ALA A 201 6.53 -11.98 6.52
C ALA A 201 6.60 -13.33 7.26
N ASP A 202 5.62 -13.65 8.08
CA ASP A 202 5.46 -14.95 8.75
C ASP A 202 4.87 -16.03 7.82
N LEU A 203 4.53 -15.65 6.58
CA LEU A 203 4.01 -16.52 5.53
C LEU A 203 2.67 -17.19 5.89
N ALA A 204 1.95 -16.60 6.81
CA ALA A 204 0.60 -17.04 7.16
C ALA A 204 -0.38 -16.89 5.99
N GLN A 205 -1.45 -17.66 6.04
CA GLN A 205 -2.59 -17.51 5.12
C GLN A 205 -3.85 -17.32 5.95
N GLY A 206 -4.51 -16.19 5.75
CA GLY A 206 -5.81 -15.91 6.37
C GLY A 206 -6.95 -16.21 5.40
N LEU A 207 -7.95 -16.95 5.86
CA LEU A 207 -9.17 -17.16 5.09
C LEU A 207 -9.90 -15.84 4.83
N ILE A 208 -9.94 -14.96 5.81
CA ILE A 208 -10.60 -13.64 5.71
C ILE A 208 -9.85 -12.79 4.67
N ASN A 209 -8.54 -12.63 4.81
CA ASN A 209 -7.71 -11.83 3.91
C ASN A 209 -7.82 -12.32 2.46
N THR A 210 -7.75 -13.65 2.26
CA THR A 210 -7.92 -14.25 0.93
C THR A 210 -9.32 -14.04 0.38
N THR A 211 -10.35 -14.09 1.21
CA THR A 211 -11.73 -13.85 0.78
C THR A 211 -11.93 -12.41 0.34
N GLU A 212 -11.44 -11.45 1.10
CA GLU A 212 -11.53 -10.01 0.76
C GLU A 212 -10.78 -9.70 -0.53
N ALA A 213 -9.54 -10.21 -0.68
CA ALA A 213 -8.77 -10.05 -1.90
C ALA A 213 -9.48 -10.70 -3.12
N THR A 214 -10.07 -11.88 -2.93
CA THR A 214 -10.83 -12.57 -3.98
C THR A 214 -12.06 -11.75 -4.40
N ALA A 215 -12.79 -11.20 -3.44
CA ALA A 215 -13.96 -10.35 -3.72
C ALA A 215 -13.56 -9.10 -4.50
N ALA A 216 -12.52 -8.40 -4.07
CA ALA A 216 -11.99 -7.22 -4.77
C ALA A 216 -11.53 -7.54 -6.20
N LEU A 217 -10.87 -8.68 -6.42
CA LEU A 217 -10.48 -9.11 -7.77
C LEU A 217 -11.71 -9.44 -8.66
N LEU A 218 -12.76 -10.01 -8.10
CA LEU A 218 -14.00 -10.27 -8.85
C LEU A 218 -14.75 -8.98 -9.20
N GLU A 219 -14.82 -8.02 -8.29
CA GLU A 219 -15.37 -6.69 -8.56
C GLU A 219 -14.59 -5.96 -9.67
N LEU A 220 -13.26 -6.02 -9.60
CA LEU A 220 -12.40 -5.47 -10.66
C LEU A 220 -12.64 -6.17 -12.01
N ALA A 221 -12.80 -7.50 -12.00
CA ALA A 221 -13.10 -8.24 -13.23
C ALA A 221 -14.44 -7.83 -13.83
N GLU A 222 -15.47 -7.59 -13.00
CA GLU A 222 -16.78 -7.12 -13.48
C GLU A 222 -16.69 -5.72 -14.09
N ALA A 223 -15.94 -4.81 -13.45
CA ALA A 223 -15.68 -3.48 -13.99
C ALA A 223 -14.96 -3.54 -15.35
N LEU A 224 -13.90 -4.34 -15.47
CA LEU A 224 -13.17 -4.54 -16.73
C LEU A 224 -14.02 -5.17 -17.82
N LYS A 225 -14.92 -6.10 -17.47
CA LYS A 225 -15.84 -6.71 -18.41
C LYS A 225 -16.84 -5.71 -18.97
N THR A 226 -17.33 -4.82 -18.13
CA THR A 226 -18.31 -3.79 -18.50
C THR A 226 -17.67 -2.75 -19.43
N ASP A 227 -16.43 -2.37 -19.15
CA ASP A 227 -15.65 -1.44 -19.98
C ASP A 227 -15.26 -2.06 -21.34
N GLY A 228 -14.97 -3.36 -21.37
CA GLY A 228 -14.62 -4.10 -22.59
C GLY A 228 -13.29 -3.72 -23.23
N SER A 229 -12.52 -2.84 -22.60
CA SER A 229 -11.32 -2.24 -23.18
C SER A 229 -10.10 -3.17 -23.15
N ASN A 230 -10.00 -4.09 -22.20
CA ASN A 230 -8.81 -4.92 -21.99
C ASN A 230 -9.13 -6.38 -21.61
N ASP A 231 -9.47 -7.21 -22.61
CA ASP A 231 -9.77 -8.62 -22.44
C ASP A 231 -8.62 -9.42 -21.80
N ARG A 232 -7.36 -9.05 -22.10
CA ARG A 232 -6.18 -9.72 -21.51
C ARG A 232 -6.11 -9.47 -20.00
N LEU A 233 -6.28 -8.23 -19.57
CA LEU A 233 -6.27 -7.86 -18.17
C LEU A 233 -7.43 -8.53 -17.43
N TYR A 234 -8.64 -8.48 -18.00
CA TYR A 234 -9.83 -9.14 -17.48
C TYR A 234 -9.58 -10.63 -17.19
N ARG A 235 -9.07 -11.36 -18.17
CA ARG A 235 -8.77 -12.80 -18.00
C ARG A 235 -7.74 -13.05 -16.92
N ARG A 236 -6.71 -12.21 -16.83
CA ARG A 236 -5.66 -12.36 -15.84
C ARG A 236 -6.17 -12.08 -14.41
N VAL A 237 -7.07 -11.09 -14.26
CA VAL A 237 -7.75 -10.81 -12.99
C VAL A 237 -8.62 -12.00 -12.58
N LEU A 238 -9.39 -12.57 -13.50
CA LEU A 238 -10.21 -13.74 -13.21
C LEU A 238 -9.40 -14.97 -12.82
N GLU A 239 -8.26 -15.19 -13.47
CA GLU A 239 -7.36 -16.30 -13.11
C GLU A 239 -6.85 -16.15 -11.67
N GLU A 240 -6.49 -14.95 -11.27
CA GLU A 240 -6.02 -14.68 -9.93
C GLU A 240 -7.15 -14.78 -8.89
N ALA A 241 -8.33 -14.24 -9.20
CA ALA A 241 -9.51 -14.38 -8.36
C ALA A 241 -9.89 -15.85 -8.15
N LYS A 242 -9.80 -16.66 -9.21
CA LYS A 242 -10.05 -18.10 -9.11
C LYS A 242 -9.08 -18.79 -8.16
N TRP A 243 -7.81 -18.41 -8.16
CA TRP A 243 -6.80 -18.96 -7.23
C TRP A 243 -7.24 -18.75 -5.76
N GLY A 244 -7.65 -17.55 -5.40
CA GLY A 244 -8.16 -17.24 -4.07
C GLY A 244 -9.46 -18.00 -3.75
N LEU A 245 -10.41 -18.04 -4.71
CA LEU A 245 -11.67 -18.73 -4.54
C LEU A 245 -11.48 -20.23 -4.30
N ASP A 246 -10.59 -20.87 -5.03
CA ASP A 246 -10.29 -22.30 -4.87
C ASP A 246 -9.79 -22.59 -3.44
N TYR A 247 -8.97 -21.71 -2.86
CA TYR A 247 -8.55 -21.81 -1.48
C TYR A 247 -9.72 -21.63 -0.50
N VAL A 248 -10.53 -20.60 -0.67
CA VAL A 248 -11.69 -20.34 0.19
C VAL A 248 -12.64 -21.52 0.22
N LEU A 249 -12.89 -22.15 -0.93
CA LEU A 249 -13.76 -23.33 -1.04
C LEU A 249 -13.11 -24.57 -0.40
N LYS A 250 -11.81 -24.77 -0.59
CA LYS A 250 -11.04 -25.89 -0.04
C LYS A 250 -11.01 -25.87 1.49
N MET A 251 -10.94 -24.70 2.11
CA MET A 251 -10.81 -24.55 3.56
C MET A 251 -12.10 -24.81 4.34
N ARG A 252 -12.97 -25.69 3.81
CA ARG A 252 -14.23 -26.09 4.42
C ARG A 252 -14.27 -27.61 4.64
N PHE A 253 -14.49 -28.02 5.88
CA PHE A 253 -14.75 -29.40 6.25
C PHE A 253 -16.18 -29.82 5.88
N GLY A 254 -16.42 -31.13 5.81
CA GLY A 254 -17.67 -31.70 5.36
C GLY A 254 -18.90 -31.31 6.20
N ASP A 255 -18.70 -31.02 7.48
CA ASP A 255 -19.74 -30.54 8.42
C ASP A 255 -19.92 -29.01 8.40
N GLY A 256 -19.18 -28.30 7.55
CA GLY A 256 -19.28 -26.86 7.39
C GLY A 256 -18.30 -26.04 8.22
N HIS A 257 -17.53 -26.64 9.12
CA HIS A 257 -16.42 -25.94 9.78
C HIS A 257 -15.41 -25.45 8.75
N ARG A 258 -14.73 -24.34 9.09
CA ARG A 258 -13.72 -23.73 8.22
C ARG A 258 -12.41 -23.53 8.99
N GLY A 259 -11.31 -23.77 8.30
CA GLY A 259 -10.02 -23.27 8.75
C GLY A 259 -9.93 -21.77 8.50
N THR A 260 -9.70 -20.98 9.53
CA THR A 260 -9.73 -19.51 9.44
C THR A 260 -8.36 -18.89 9.25
N TYR A 261 -7.31 -19.53 9.77
CA TYR A 261 -5.97 -19.03 9.74
C TYR A 261 -4.96 -20.17 9.84
N THR A 262 -3.91 -20.08 9.04
CA THR A 262 -2.74 -20.95 9.15
C THR A 262 -1.52 -20.07 9.30
N SER A 263 -0.73 -20.31 10.35
CA SER A 263 0.50 -19.60 10.60
C SER A 263 1.66 -20.60 10.60
N SER A 264 2.69 -20.27 9.85
CA SER A 264 3.99 -20.92 9.98
C SER A 264 5.07 -19.86 9.89
N SER A 265 5.88 -19.76 10.92
CA SER A 265 7.10 -18.97 10.89
C SER A 265 8.21 -19.63 10.09
N ILE A 266 7.96 -20.83 9.57
CA ILE A 266 8.92 -21.62 8.81
C ILE A 266 8.38 -21.79 7.40
N TRP A 267 9.16 -21.33 6.46
CA TRP A 267 8.94 -21.58 5.04
C TRP A 267 9.21 -23.05 4.73
N THR A 268 8.13 -23.80 4.62
CA THR A 268 8.24 -25.20 4.21
C THR A 268 8.04 -25.29 2.69
N ASP A 269 9.05 -25.72 2.00
CA ASP A 269 9.04 -25.89 0.54
C ASP A 269 8.74 -27.36 0.12
N GLY A 270 8.15 -28.13 1.04
CA GLY A 270 7.86 -29.56 0.84
C GLY A 270 9.07 -30.46 1.01
N VAL A 271 10.17 -29.91 1.49
CA VAL A 271 11.36 -30.68 1.91
C VAL A 271 11.45 -30.55 3.44
N ILE A 272 11.09 -31.60 4.14
CA ILE A 272 11.35 -31.75 5.58
C ILE A 272 12.74 -32.38 5.72
#